data_bb4e1299b4377b9108fa246ee175cdca
#
_entry.id   bb4e1299b4377b9108fa246ee175cdca
#
_cell.length_a   1.000
_cell.length_b   1.000
_cell.length_c   1.000
_cell.angle_alpha   90.00
_cell.angle_beta   90.00
_cell.angle_gamma   90.00
#
_symmetry.space_group_name_H-M   'P 1'
#
loop_
_entity.id
_entity.type
_entity.pdbx_description
1 polymer ?
#
loop_
_entity_poly.entity_id
_entity_poly.type
_entity_poly.pdbx_seq_one_letter_code
_entity_poly.pdbx_strand_id
1 'polypeptide(L)'
;MDYCWRHRRLAVRFGWIPLLVGIAASWALLWFAVSTHEPSVALFAIAIVQVLIFLAPTVTWYRIVSYGEQEALARPVFSLGRREVRLLLWQILLVFGLIVPFAVAGGLVGGLLAAVKFHFGEVAATILAVPFVIAGIVAFAVTGTRLAMMLALASLDEPAGFKAAWRLTRGIAWRLTGALGVIILAVVLFIALAELAAWLIGMIFAIAANASSSIVLAYARVPAQAMINLAGLYASATLFGFVYKTRAETKPAPMDPPAPA
;
A
#
# COMPACT_ATOMS: atom_id res chain seq x y z
N MET A 1 10.01 -8.69 -10.81
CA MET A 1 11.10 -7.74 -10.46
C MET A 1 11.83 -7.16 -11.67
N ASP A 2 12.02 -7.92 -12.75
CA ASP A 2 12.69 -7.44 -13.97
C ASP A 2 12.13 -6.14 -14.56
N TYR A 3 10.82 -5.93 -14.52
CA TYR A 3 10.22 -4.72 -15.10
C TYR A 3 10.65 -3.45 -14.35
N CYS A 4 10.60 -3.45 -13.02
CA CYS A 4 11.05 -2.30 -12.22
C CYS A 4 12.54 -2.03 -12.40
N TRP A 5 13.36 -3.08 -12.55
CA TRP A 5 14.78 -2.93 -12.79
C TRP A 5 15.10 -2.38 -14.18
N ARG A 6 14.40 -2.83 -15.22
CA ARG A 6 14.53 -2.29 -16.59
C ARG A 6 14.14 -0.82 -16.66
N HIS A 7 13.11 -0.42 -15.90
CA HIS A 7 12.58 0.96 -15.91
C HIS A 7 13.05 1.78 -14.70
N ARG A 8 14.16 1.38 -14.04
CA ARG A 8 14.69 2.06 -12.84
C ARG A 8 14.93 3.57 -13.03
N ARG A 9 15.34 3.99 -14.24
CA ARG A 9 15.54 5.42 -14.55
C ARG A 9 14.24 6.21 -14.46
N LEU A 10 13.13 5.64 -14.90
CA LEU A 10 11.82 6.25 -14.79
C LEU A 10 11.32 6.23 -13.34
N ALA A 11 11.51 5.12 -12.64
CA ALA A 11 11.15 5.01 -11.22
C ALA A 11 11.87 6.09 -10.39
N VAL A 12 13.16 6.28 -10.62
CA VAL A 12 13.93 7.36 -9.99
C VAL A 12 13.41 8.72 -10.44
N ARG A 13 13.22 8.95 -11.74
CA ARG A 13 12.77 10.25 -12.28
C ARG A 13 11.44 10.71 -11.68
N PHE A 14 10.47 9.80 -11.50
CA PHE A 14 9.15 10.13 -10.95
C PHE A 14 9.07 10.01 -9.43
N GLY A 15 10.01 9.31 -8.80
CA GLY A 15 10.00 9.03 -7.36
C GLY A 15 10.89 9.95 -6.52
N TRP A 16 12.00 10.50 -7.06
CA TRP A 16 12.98 11.20 -6.23
C TRP A 16 12.47 12.51 -5.62
N ILE A 17 11.71 13.32 -6.39
CA ILE A 17 11.12 14.56 -5.85
C ILE A 17 10.07 14.24 -4.76
N PRO A 18 9.05 13.38 -5.00
CA PRO A 18 8.15 12.93 -3.96
C PRO A 18 8.87 12.37 -2.74
N LEU A 19 9.93 11.60 -2.94
CA LEU A 19 10.72 11.02 -1.87
C LEU A 19 11.36 12.11 -1.01
N LEU A 20 12.06 13.07 -1.62
CA LEU A 20 12.70 14.17 -0.89
C LEU A 20 11.70 15.06 -0.16
N VAL A 21 10.58 15.41 -0.83
CA VAL A 21 9.52 16.20 -0.21
C VAL A 21 8.87 15.43 0.94
N GLY A 22 8.64 14.13 0.78
CA GLY A 22 8.10 13.26 1.81
C GLY A 22 9.02 13.14 3.03
N ILE A 23 10.31 13.01 2.82
CA ILE A 23 11.33 13.00 3.89
C ILE A 23 11.35 14.35 4.62
N ALA A 24 11.45 15.46 3.88
CA ALA A 24 11.50 16.79 4.47
C ALA A 24 10.24 17.14 5.27
N ALA A 25 9.07 16.84 4.72
CA ALA A 25 7.80 17.04 5.41
C ALA A 25 7.69 16.16 6.68
N SER A 26 8.12 14.90 6.60
CA SER A 26 8.11 14.00 7.76
C SER A 26 9.09 14.47 8.85
N TRP A 27 10.25 14.98 8.48
CA TRP A 27 11.18 15.56 9.45
C TRP A 27 10.62 16.83 10.10
N ALA A 28 9.98 17.72 9.33
CA ALA A 28 9.36 18.92 9.87
C ALA A 28 8.23 18.58 10.86
N LEU A 29 7.39 17.60 10.55
CA LEU A 29 6.33 17.13 11.43
C LEU A 29 6.89 16.43 12.67
N LEU A 30 7.97 15.68 12.55
CA LEU A 30 8.63 15.06 13.69
C LEU A 30 9.26 16.11 14.62
N TRP A 31 9.88 17.16 14.03
CA TRP A 31 10.37 18.31 14.79
C TRP A 31 9.22 18.97 15.56
N PHE A 32 8.09 19.21 14.89
CA PHE A 32 6.91 19.76 15.53
C PHE A 32 6.41 18.86 16.68
N ALA A 33 6.37 17.54 16.49
CA ALA A 33 5.97 16.58 17.53
C ALA A 33 6.84 16.66 18.77
N VAL A 34 8.14 16.77 18.56
CA VAL A 34 9.11 16.90 19.68
C VAL A 34 8.93 18.22 20.40
N SER A 35 8.68 19.32 19.69
CA SER A 35 8.52 20.66 20.28
C SER A 35 7.17 20.86 21.00
N THR A 36 6.11 20.20 20.56
CA THR A 36 4.76 20.34 21.13
C THR A 36 4.38 19.23 22.11
N HIS A 37 5.19 18.19 22.25
CA HIS A 37 4.90 16.99 23.04
C HIS A 37 3.64 16.23 22.60
N GLU A 38 3.23 16.37 21.31
CA GLU A 38 2.02 15.76 20.71
C GLU A 38 2.42 14.73 19.61
N PRO A 39 3.06 13.60 19.98
CA PRO A 39 3.59 12.64 18.99
C PRO A 39 2.49 11.95 18.17
N SER A 40 1.30 11.73 18.73
CA SER A 40 0.21 11.03 18.04
C SER A 40 -0.34 11.84 16.86
N VAL A 41 -0.52 13.14 17.04
CA VAL A 41 -0.99 14.06 16.00
C VAL A 41 0.02 14.14 14.84
N ALA A 42 1.30 14.21 15.17
CA ALA A 42 2.36 14.28 14.18
C ALA A 42 2.50 12.97 13.37
N LEU A 43 2.42 11.82 14.01
CA LEU A 43 2.45 10.54 13.30
C LEU A 43 1.28 10.39 12.33
N PHE A 44 0.08 10.80 12.74
CA PHE A 44 -1.10 10.82 11.85
C PHE A 44 -0.91 11.78 10.68
N ALA A 45 -0.40 12.99 10.93
CA ALA A 45 -0.10 13.98 9.90
C ALA A 45 0.97 13.48 8.91
N ILE A 46 2.03 12.83 9.41
CA ILE A 46 3.07 12.20 8.57
C ILE A 46 2.43 11.17 7.63
N ALA A 47 1.57 10.31 8.15
CA ALA A 47 0.91 9.28 7.33
C ALA A 47 0.06 9.91 6.21
N ILE A 48 -0.73 10.95 6.52
CA ILE A 48 -1.54 11.66 5.52
C ILE A 48 -0.66 12.32 4.47
N VAL A 49 0.37 13.05 4.89
CA VAL A 49 1.30 13.74 3.99
C VAL A 49 2.01 12.75 3.05
N GLN A 50 2.47 11.62 3.56
CA GLN A 50 3.07 10.58 2.74
C GLN A 50 2.09 10.01 1.71
N VAL A 51 0.85 9.72 2.09
CA VAL A 51 -0.18 9.26 1.16
C VAL A 51 -0.37 10.28 0.03
N LEU A 52 -0.53 11.56 0.35
CA LEU A 52 -0.77 12.63 -0.64
C LEU A 52 0.41 12.80 -1.60
N ILE A 53 1.64 12.80 -1.08
CA ILE A 53 2.86 12.98 -1.87
C ILE A 53 3.07 11.80 -2.83
N PHE A 54 2.76 10.57 -2.41
CA PHE A 54 2.96 9.39 -3.23
C PHE A 54 1.80 9.08 -4.21
N LEU A 55 0.70 9.85 -4.19
CA LEU A 55 -0.41 9.65 -5.14
C LEU A 55 0.03 9.82 -6.60
N ALA A 56 0.69 10.93 -6.92
CA ALA A 56 1.10 11.25 -8.29
C ALA A 56 2.07 10.20 -8.89
N PRO A 57 3.17 9.82 -8.21
CA PRO A 57 4.06 8.76 -8.69
C PRO A 57 3.35 7.40 -8.80
N THR A 58 2.40 7.10 -7.92
CA THR A 58 1.63 5.85 -7.98
C THR A 58 0.75 5.79 -9.23
N VAL A 59 -0.03 6.84 -9.52
CA VAL A 59 -0.84 6.94 -10.75
C VAL A 59 0.04 6.83 -11.98
N THR A 60 1.14 7.57 -12.01
CA THR A 60 2.08 7.56 -13.13
C THR A 60 2.65 6.17 -13.35
N TRP A 61 3.01 5.47 -12.29
CA TRP A 61 3.58 4.13 -12.40
C TRP A 61 2.57 3.09 -12.89
N TYR A 62 1.32 3.12 -12.42
CA TYR A 62 0.25 2.28 -12.98
C TYR A 62 0.12 2.46 -14.49
N ARG A 63 0.22 3.69 -14.97
CA ARG A 63 0.09 4.01 -16.40
C ARG A 63 1.31 3.57 -17.20
N ILE A 64 2.54 3.74 -16.69
CA ILE A 64 3.77 3.23 -17.32
C ILE A 64 3.65 1.72 -17.56
N VAL A 65 3.20 0.99 -16.54
CA VAL A 65 3.09 -0.47 -16.63
C VAL A 65 2.00 -0.91 -17.62
N SER A 66 0.88 -0.19 -17.66
CA SER A 66 -0.29 -0.58 -18.44
C SER A 66 -0.24 -0.10 -19.89
N TYR A 67 0.21 1.14 -20.13
CA TYR A 67 0.16 1.78 -21.44
C TYR A 67 1.53 2.07 -22.04
N GLY A 68 2.61 1.92 -21.26
CA GLY A 68 3.98 2.15 -21.71
C GLY A 68 4.53 3.54 -21.33
N GLU A 69 5.81 3.75 -21.69
CA GLU A 69 6.58 4.92 -21.25
C GLU A 69 6.14 6.24 -21.91
N GLN A 70 5.71 6.20 -23.15
CA GLN A 70 5.39 7.40 -23.95
C GLN A 70 4.27 8.23 -23.30
N GLU A 71 3.26 7.58 -22.74
CA GLU A 71 2.14 8.26 -22.09
C GLU A 71 2.54 8.89 -20.75
N ALA A 72 3.52 8.31 -20.07
CA ALA A 72 4.05 8.85 -18.83
C ALA A 72 4.95 10.07 -19.06
N LEU A 73 5.73 10.07 -20.16
CA LEU A 73 6.64 11.17 -20.48
C LEU A 73 5.90 12.45 -20.89
N ALA A 74 4.67 12.36 -21.35
CA ALA A 74 3.84 13.50 -21.72
C ALA A 74 3.31 14.32 -20.52
N ARG A 75 3.59 13.89 -19.26
CA ARG A 75 3.05 14.52 -18.06
C ARG A 75 4.11 15.12 -17.17
N PRO A 76 3.78 16.22 -16.46
CA PRO A 76 4.65 16.75 -15.42
C PRO A 76 4.78 15.71 -14.28
N VAL A 77 5.95 15.67 -13.65
CA VAL A 77 6.30 14.75 -12.56
C VAL A 77 5.38 14.92 -11.35
N PHE A 78 4.82 16.11 -11.17
CA PHE A 78 3.87 16.47 -10.14
C PHE A 78 2.61 17.06 -10.79
N SER A 79 1.55 16.27 -10.84
CA SER A 79 0.22 16.76 -11.21
C SER A 79 -0.79 16.23 -10.21
N LEU A 80 -1.43 17.12 -9.47
CA LEU A 80 -2.62 16.80 -8.69
C LEU A 80 -3.83 17.09 -9.57
N GLY A 81 -4.31 16.07 -10.26
CA GLY A 81 -5.45 16.14 -11.15
C GLY A 81 -6.64 15.29 -10.68
N ARG A 82 -7.66 15.19 -11.51
CA ARG A 82 -8.87 14.38 -11.22
C ARG A 82 -8.55 12.90 -10.93
N ARG A 83 -7.44 12.39 -11.48
CA ARG A 83 -7.04 10.98 -11.33
C ARG A 83 -6.48 10.69 -9.94
N GLU A 84 -5.62 11.58 -9.47
CA GLU A 84 -5.03 11.50 -8.14
C GLU A 84 -6.10 11.62 -7.07
N VAL A 85 -7.05 12.57 -7.24
CA VAL A 85 -8.22 12.68 -6.36
C VAL A 85 -9.08 11.43 -6.42
N ARG A 86 -9.32 10.87 -7.61
CA ARG A 86 -10.06 9.63 -7.76
C ARG A 86 -9.35 8.45 -7.10
N LEU A 87 -8.03 8.34 -7.26
CA LEU A 87 -7.24 7.31 -6.58
C LEU A 87 -7.35 7.46 -5.05
N LEU A 88 -7.23 8.67 -4.53
CA LEU A 88 -7.37 8.96 -3.11
C LEU A 88 -8.75 8.54 -2.58
N LEU A 89 -9.82 8.91 -3.28
CA LEU A 89 -11.18 8.53 -2.89
C LEU A 89 -11.34 7.00 -2.87
N TRP A 90 -10.80 6.29 -3.86
CA TRP A 90 -10.84 4.84 -3.89
C TRP A 90 -9.95 4.20 -2.81
N GLN A 91 -8.82 4.81 -2.45
CA GLN A 91 -8.02 4.37 -1.29
C GLN A 91 -8.81 4.49 0.01
N ILE A 92 -9.45 5.64 0.23
CA ILE A 92 -10.31 5.86 1.41
C ILE A 92 -11.43 4.83 1.43
N LEU A 93 -12.15 4.65 0.31
CA LEU A 93 -13.24 3.69 0.21
C LEU A 93 -12.77 2.25 0.43
N LEU A 94 -11.59 1.89 -0.06
CA LEU A 94 -10.99 0.57 0.15
C LEU A 94 -10.67 0.34 1.63
N VAL A 95 -10.08 1.33 2.30
CA VAL A 95 -9.78 1.26 3.73
C VAL A 95 -11.06 1.05 4.54
N PHE A 96 -12.08 1.87 4.33
CA PHE A 96 -13.36 1.70 5.02
C PHE A 96 -14.09 0.41 4.62
N GLY A 97 -14.08 0.08 3.33
CA GLY A 97 -14.70 -1.14 2.80
C GLY A 97 -14.05 -2.45 3.27
N LEU A 98 -12.80 -2.39 3.73
CA LEU A 98 -12.11 -3.51 4.37
C LEU A 98 -12.23 -3.45 5.89
N ILE A 99 -11.85 -2.33 6.50
CA ILE A 99 -11.76 -2.24 7.97
C ILE A 99 -13.12 -2.45 8.63
N VAL A 100 -14.18 -1.79 8.13
CA VAL A 100 -15.49 -1.86 8.79
C VAL A 100 -16.08 -3.27 8.82
N PRO A 101 -16.19 -4.00 7.68
CA PRO A 101 -16.71 -5.37 7.72
C PRO A 101 -15.87 -6.32 8.57
N PHE A 102 -14.52 -6.19 8.49
CA PHE A 102 -13.64 -7.05 9.27
C PHE A 102 -13.63 -6.71 10.75
N ALA A 103 -13.79 -5.44 11.13
CA ALA A 103 -13.95 -5.02 12.52
C ALA A 103 -15.26 -5.57 13.11
N VAL A 104 -16.36 -5.48 12.35
CA VAL A 104 -17.65 -6.03 12.77
C VAL A 104 -17.57 -7.56 12.92
N ALA A 105 -17.01 -8.25 11.91
CA ALA A 105 -16.83 -9.70 11.97
C ALA A 105 -15.90 -10.10 13.14
N GLY A 106 -14.80 -9.39 13.32
CA GLY A 106 -13.87 -9.60 14.44
C GLY A 106 -14.51 -9.37 15.81
N GLY A 107 -15.35 -8.35 15.92
CA GLY A 107 -16.14 -8.09 17.14
C GLY A 107 -17.13 -9.22 17.47
N LEU A 108 -17.84 -9.73 16.46
CA LEU A 108 -18.76 -10.86 16.64
C LEU A 108 -18.01 -12.14 17.04
N VAL A 109 -16.90 -12.45 16.37
CA VAL A 109 -16.05 -13.60 16.73
C VAL A 109 -15.46 -13.41 18.13
N GLY A 110 -14.98 -12.21 18.46
CA GLY A 110 -14.46 -11.88 19.79
C GLY A 110 -15.51 -12.07 20.89
N GLY A 111 -16.74 -11.63 20.66
CA GLY A 111 -17.88 -11.86 21.56
C GLY A 111 -18.19 -13.35 21.76
N LEU A 112 -18.19 -14.13 20.67
CA LEU A 112 -18.36 -15.57 20.73
C LEU A 112 -17.26 -16.26 21.54
N LEU A 113 -16.00 -15.89 21.29
CA LEU A 113 -14.85 -16.45 22.01
C LEU A 113 -14.88 -16.08 23.50
N ALA A 114 -15.34 -14.87 23.84
CA ALA A 114 -15.53 -14.46 25.23
C ALA A 114 -16.60 -15.33 25.94
N ALA A 115 -17.71 -15.62 25.25
CA ALA A 115 -18.76 -16.54 25.78
C ALA A 115 -18.21 -17.97 25.94
N VAL A 116 -17.43 -18.48 24.99
CA VAL A 116 -16.77 -19.78 25.09
C VAL A 116 -15.78 -19.81 26.27
N LYS A 117 -14.98 -18.76 26.43
CA LYS A 117 -14.04 -18.63 27.56
C LYS A 117 -14.80 -18.69 28.90
N PHE A 118 -15.93 -18.01 28.99
CA PHE A 118 -16.75 -17.99 30.20
C PHE A 118 -17.33 -19.36 30.55
N HIS A 119 -17.81 -20.13 29.57
CA HIS A 119 -18.47 -21.41 29.82
C HIS A 119 -17.53 -22.63 29.82
N PHE A 120 -16.50 -22.61 29.00
CA PHE A 120 -15.61 -23.76 28.74
C PHE A 120 -14.15 -23.54 29.07
N GLY A 121 -13.79 -22.35 29.56
CA GLY A 121 -12.45 -22.02 29.97
C GLY A 121 -11.55 -21.49 28.86
N GLU A 122 -10.35 -21.05 29.22
CA GLU A 122 -9.40 -20.33 28.35
C GLU A 122 -8.82 -21.21 27.23
N VAL A 123 -8.54 -22.47 27.55
CA VAL A 123 -7.97 -23.43 26.58
C VAL A 123 -8.92 -23.67 25.42
N ALA A 124 -10.22 -23.89 25.69
CA ALA A 124 -11.24 -24.09 24.66
C ALA A 124 -11.39 -22.83 23.76
N ALA A 125 -11.42 -21.65 24.37
CA ALA A 125 -11.48 -20.40 23.63
C ALA A 125 -10.25 -20.20 22.74
N THR A 126 -9.04 -20.53 23.23
CA THR A 126 -7.79 -20.41 22.45
C THR A 126 -7.77 -21.38 21.27
N ILE A 127 -8.18 -22.65 21.49
CA ILE A 127 -8.24 -23.64 20.40
C ILE A 127 -9.20 -23.18 19.29
N LEU A 128 -10.35 -22.62 19.65
CA LEU A 128 -11.32 -22.10 18.68
C LEU A 128 -10.84 -20.78 18.03
N ALA A 129 -10.12 -19.92 18.75
CA ALA A 129 -9.63 -18.65 18.22
C ALA A 129 -8.68 -18.84 17.04
N VAL A 130 -7.77 -19.82 17.08
CA VAL A 130 -6.75 -20.05 16.06
C VAL A 130 -7.33 -20.19 14.66
N PRO A 131 -8.29 -21.10 14.37
CA PRO A 131 -8.85 -21.22 13.02
C PRO A 131 -9.61 -19.98 12.58
N PHE A 132 -10.31 -19.26 13.48
CA PHE A 132 -11.00 -18.02 13.14
C PHE A 132 -10.02 -16.91 12.76
N VAL A 133 -8.92 -16.77 13.50
CA VAL A 133 -7.87 -15.78 13.20
C VAL A 133 -7.24 -16.10 11.85
N ILE A 134 -6.85 -17.36 11.61
CA ILE A 134 -6.26 -17.76 10.31
C ILE A 134 -7.26 -17.51 9.17
N ALA A 135 -8.51 -17.95 9.30
CA ALA A 135 -9.54 -17.71 8.29
C ALA A 135 -9.78 -16.23 8.05
N GLY A 136 -9.80 -15.41 9.11
CA GLY A 136 -9.92 -13.95 9.03
C GLY A 136 -8.77 -13.31 8.27
N ILE A 137 -7.51 -13.67 8.57
CA ILE A 137 -6.34 -13.19 7.89
C ILE A 137 -6.39 -13.56 6.41
N VAL A 138 -6.70 -14.80 6.08
CA VAL A 138 -6.81 -15.29 4.71
C VAL A 138 -7.92 -14.56 3.96
N ALA A 139 -9.10 -14.43 4.55
CA ALA A 139 -10.23 -13.72 3.94
C ALA A 139 -9.90 -12.25 3.71
N PHE A 140 -9.28 -11.58 4.69
CA PHE A 140 -8.81 -10.21 4.58
C PHE A 140 -7.80 -10.04 3.45
N ALA A 141 -6.78 -10.91 3.38
CA ALA A 141 -5.74 -10.87 2.36
C ALA A 141 -6.33 -11.06 0.95
N VAL A 142 -7.17 -12.07 0.75
CA VAL A 142 -7.79 -12.34 -0.57
C VAL A 142 -8.74 -11.22 -0.98
N THR A 143 -9.60 -10.76 -0.07
CA THR A 143 -10.55 -9.69 -0.35
C THR A 143 -9.80 -8.37 -0.61
N GLY A 144 -8.84 -8.03 0.23
CA GLY A 144 -8.00 -6.84 0.09
C GLY A 144 -7.25 -6.81 -1.24
N THR A 145 -6.65 -7.94 -1.64
CA THR A 145 -5.96 -8.06 -2.94
C THR A 145 -6.92 -7.84 -4.12
N ARG A 146 -8.14 -8.42 -4.05
CA ARG A 146 -9.15 -8.19 -5.09
C ARG A 146 -9.58 -6.73 -5.16
N LEU A 147 -9.82 -6.12 -4.01
CA LEU A 147 -10.26 -4.72 -3.95
C LEU A 147 -9.14 -3.75 -4.32
N ALA A 148 -7.87 -4.07 -4.04
CA ALA A 148 -6.73 -3.26 -4.46
C ALA A 148 -6.66 -3.09 -6.00
N MET A 149 -7.25 -4.01 -6.79
CA MET A 149 -7.39 -3.85 -8.23
C MET A 149 -8.25 -2.62 -8.61
N MET A 150 -9.11 -2.14 -7.71
CA MET A 150 -9.88 -0.90 -7.93
C MET A 150 -8.96 0.32 -8.04
N LEU A 151 -7.83 0.32 -7.31
CA LEU A 151 -6.84 1.40 -7.37
C LEU A 151 -6.16 1.45 -8.74
N ALA A 152 -5.85 0.29 -9.31
CA ALA A 152 -5.32 0.20 -10.68
C ALA A 152 -6.33 0.75 -11.69
N LEU A 153 -7.60 0.30 -11.64
CA LEU A 153 -8.66 0.80 -12.51
C LEU A 153 -8.88 2.32 -12.38
N ALA A 154 -8.87 2.83 -11.14
CA ALA A 154 -9.01 4.26 -10.88
C ALA A 154 -7.88 5.08 -11.50
N SER A 155 -6.65 4.57 -11.46
CA SER A 155 -5.45 5.21 -12.03
C SER A 155 -5.43 5.21 -13.55
N LEU A 156 -6.14 4.26 -14.17
CA LEU A 156 -6.18 4.04 -15.62
C LEU A 156 -7.41 4.68 -16.31
N ASP A 157 -8.19 5.47 -15.60
CA ASP A 157 -9.46 6.08 -16.03
C ASP A 157 -10.56 5.05 -16.40
N GLU A 158 -10.37 3.80 -16.00
CA GLU A 158 -11.36 2.75 -16.20
C GLU A 158 -12.50 2.83 -15.17
N PRO A 159 -13.67 2.24 -15.46
CA PRO A 159 -14.77 2.15 -14.48
C PRO A 159 -14.31 1.36 -13.26
N ALA A 160 -13.87 2.06 -12.21
CA ALA A 160 -13.47 1.46 -10.96
C ALA A 160 -14.71 1.08 -10.15
N GLY A 161 -14.73 -0.14 -9.62
CA GLY A 161 -15.81 -0.63 -8.77
C GLY A 161 -15.59 -2.07 -8.33
N PHE A 162 -16.28 -2.48 -7.26
CA PHE A 162 -16.19 -3.84 -6.69
C PHE A 162 -16.41 -4.93 -7.74
N LYS A 163 -17.47 -4.80 -8.55
CA LYS A 163 -17.82 -5.77 -9.59
C LYS A 163 -16.74 -5.89 -10.66
N ALA A 164 -16.15 -4.77 -11.08
CA ALA A 164 -15.08 -4.74 -12.09
C ALA A 164 -13.79 -5.40 -11.53
N ALA A 165 -13.36 -5.00 -10.33
CA ALA A 165 -12.20 -5.57 -9.66
C ALA A 165 -12.36 -7.08 -9.42
N TRP A 166 -13.54 -7.50 -8.96
CA TRP A 166 -13.84 -8.91 -8.72
C TRP A 166 -13.79 -9.74 -9.99
N ARG A 167 -14.33 -9.22 -11.10
CA ARG A 167 -14.31 -9.88 -12.41
C ARG A 167 -12.90 -10.03 -12.96
N LEU A 168 -12.08 -8.99 -12.87
CA LEU A 168 -10.69 -9.01 -13.34
C LEU A 168 -9.82 -9.99 -12.55
N THR A 169 -10.07 -10.17 -11.27
CA THR A 169 -9.29 -11.07 -10.41
C THR A 169 -9.85 -12.48 -10.34
N ARG A 170 -10.97 -12.76 -11.04
CA ARG A 170 -11.59 -14.09 -11.04
C ARG A 170 -10.63 -15.15 -11.60
N GLY A 171 -10.48 -16.25 -10.87
CA GLY A 171 -9.59 -17.37 -11.24
C GLY A 171 -8.11 -17.17 -10.90
N ILE A 172 -7.66 -15.94 -10.61
CA ILE A 172 -6.26 -15.66 -10.28
C ILE A 172 -6.05 -15.08 -8.88
N ALA A 173 -7.14 -14.87 -8.11
CA ALA A 173 -7.08 -14.19 -6.82
C ALA A 173 -6.03 -14.77 -5.86
N TRP A 174 -5.94 -16.10 -5.74
CA TRP A 174 -4.96 -16.76 -4.87
C TRP A 174 -3.51 -16.52 -5.33
N ARG A 175 -3.26 -16.62 -6.65
CA ARG A 175 -1.92 -16.33 -7.20
C ARG A 175 -1.53 -14.87 -6.98
N LEU A 176 -2.49 -13.96 -7.15
CA LEU A 176 -2.29 -12.54 -6.93
C LEU A 176 -2.05 -12.23 -5.44
N THR A 177 -2.80 -12.86 -4.55
CA THR A 177 -2.61 -12.75 -3.09
C THR A 177 -1.25 -13.30 -2.68
N GLY A 178 -0.84 -14.44 -3.23
CA GLY A 178 0.48 -15.00 -2.98
C GLY A 178 1.61 -14.08 -3.47
N ALA A 179 1.49 -13.53 -4.67
CA ALA A 179 2.47 -12.57 -5.20
C ALA A 179 2.55 -11.29 -4.35
N LEU A 180 1.39 -10.75 -3.91
CA LEU A 180 1.35 -9.61 -3.01
C LEU A 180 1.95 -9.97 -1.64
N GLY A 181 1.69 -11.18 -1.14
CA GLY A 181 2.30 -11.70 0.09
C GLY A 181 3.83 -11.71 0.03
N VAL A 182 4.41 -12.12 -1.10
CA VAL A 182 5.87 -12.06 -1.31
C VAL A 182 6.38 -10.61 -1.29
N ILE A 183 5.65 -9.67 -1.92
CA ILE A 183 6.00 -8.25 -1.89
C ILE A 183 5.94 -7.72 -0.45
N ILE A 184 4.88 -8.02 0.29
CA ILE A 184 4.73 -7.61 1.69
C ILE A 184 5.86 -8.20 2.54
N LEU A 185 6.17 -9.49 2.38
CA LEU A 185 7.27 -10.13 3.11
C LEU A 185 8.62 -9.46 2.82
N ALA A 186 8.90 -9.14 1.56
CA ALA A 186 10.09 -8.39 1.18
C ALA A 186 10.12 -7.00 1.83
N VAL A 187 8.99 -6.28 1.82
CA VAL A 187 8.87 -4.96 2.47
C VAL A 187 9.11 -5.08 3.98
N VAL A 188 8.51 -6.06 4.65
CA VAL A 188 8.71 -6.30 6.08
C VAL A 188 10.18 -6.62 6.39
N LEU A 189 10.83 -7.43 5.58
CA LEU A 189 12.25 -7.73 5.73
C LEU A 189 13.12 -6.47 5.56
N PHE A 190 12.82 -5.63 4.56
CA PHE A 190 13.52 -4.36 4.38
C PHE A 190 13.28 -3.40 5.55
N ILE A 191 12.06 -3.35 6.10
CA ILE A 191 11.75 -2.57 7.31
C ILE A 191 12.62 -3.07 8.47
N ALA A 192 12.67 -4.37 8.71
CA ALA A 192 13.46 -4.94 9.80
C ALA A 192 14.96 -4.62 9.66
N LEU A 193 15.49 -4.70 8.44
CA LEU A 193 16.89 -4.33 8.16
C LEU A 193 17.14 -2.83 8.34
N ALA A 194 16.21 -1.99 7.90
CA ALA A 194 16.30 -0.54 8.08
C ALA A 194 16.21 -0.12 9.55
N GLU A 195 15.35 -0.78 10.33
CA GLU A 195 15.24 -0.59 11.78
C GLU A 195 16.54 -0.98 12.48
N LEU A 196 17.13 -2.14 12.12
CA LEU A 196 18.41 -2.58 12.66
C LEU A 196 19.53 -1.58 12.32
N ALA A 197 19.60 -1.13 11.07
CA ALA A 197 20.60 -0.13 10.66
C ALA A 197 20.39 1.21 11.40
N ALA A 198 19.15 1.69 11.51
CA ALA A 198 18.83 2.91 12.23
C ALA A 198 19.19 2.79 13.72
N TRP A 199 18.95 1.63 14.33
CA TRP A 199 19.33 1.37 15.72
C TRP A 199 20.85 1.41 15.91
N LEU A 200 21.62 0.77 15.02
CA LEU A 200 23.09 0.80 15.07
C LEU A 200 23.63 2.23 14.90
N ILE A 201 23.11 2.98 13.92
CA ILE A 201 23.47 4.37 13.69
C ILE A 201 23.10 5.22 14.92
N GLY A 202 21.88 5.04 15.45
CA GLY A 202 21.40 5.76 16.63
C GLY A 202 22.27 5.52 17.86
N MET A 203 22.75 4.30 18.09
CA MET A 203 23.70 4.00 19.17
C MET A 203 25.04 4.73 19.00
N ILE A 204 25.58 4.74 17.78
CA ILE A 204 26.85 5.42 17.50
C ILE A 204 26.72 6.93 17.78
N PHE A 205 25.64 7.55 17.28
CA PHE A 205 25.40 8.98 17.49
C PHE A 205 25.04 9.33 18.92
N ALA A 206 24.31 8.48 19.65
CA ALA A 206 24.00 8.70 21.07
C ALA A 206 25.28 8.72 21.93
N ILE A 207 26.22 7.83 21.62
CA ILE A 207 27.54 7.79 22.30
C ILE A 207 28.35 9.03 21.95
N ALA A 208 28.34 9.44 20.64
CA ALA A 208 29.16 10.56 20.18
C ALA A 208 28.63 11.94 20.63
N ALA A 209 27.28 12.11 20.67
CA ALA A 209 26.65 13.41 20.88
C ALA A 209 26.05 13.60 22.29
N ASN A 210 26.15 12.60 23.16
CA ASN A 210 25.50 12.62 24.48
C ASN A 210 23.98 12.96 24.41
N ALA A 211 23.34 12.65 23.28
CA ALA A 211 21.95 12.96 22.99
C ALA A 211 21.03 11.76 23.31
N SER A 212 19.75 12.02 23.53
CA SER A 212 18.81 10.92 23.75
C SER A 212 18.71 10.06 22.48
N SER A 213 19.04 8.78 22.59
CA SER A 213 19.04 7.81 21.48
C SER A 213 17.69 7.70 20.76
N SER A 214 16.58 7.92 21.47
CA SER A 214 15.22 7.83 20.93
C SER A 214 14.91 8.89 19.85
N ILE A 215 15.35 10.13 20.05
CA ILE A 215 15.13 11.21 19.08
C ILE A 215 15.96 10.97 17.83
N VAL A 216 17.24 10.68 17.98
CA VAL A 216 18.14 10.39 16.86
C VAL A 216 17.61 9.21 16.03
N LEU A 217 17.15 8.16 16.70
CA LEU A 217 16.58 7.00 16.05
C LEU A 217 15.31 7.33 15.25
N ALA A 218 14.41 8.17 15.80
CA ALA A 218 13.20 8.60 15.11
C ALA A 218 13.54 9.34 13.79
N TYR A 219 14.51 10.25 13.81
CA TYR A 219 14.94 10.98 12.60
C TYR A 219 15.63 10.08 11.57
N ALA A 220 16.41 9.10 11.99
CA ALA A 220 17.09 8.16 11.11
C ALA A 220 16.11 7.20 10.39
N ARG A 221 14.98 6.87 11.00
CA ARG A 221 13.94 5.99 10.42
C ARG A 221 13.18 6.60 9.26
N VAL A 222 12.96 7.92 9.27
CA VAL A 222 12.11 8.60 8.29
C VAL A 222 12.54 8.36 6.83
N PRO A 223 13.80 8.53 6.43
CA PRO A 223 14.24 8.28 5.06
C PRO A 223 14.04 6.82 4.64
N ALA A 224 14.42 5.88 5.51
CA ALA A 224 14.27 4.46 5.25
C ALA A 224 12.80 4.07 5.02
N GLN A 225 11.90 4.53 5.89
CA GLN A 225 10.47 4.29 5.79
C GLN A 225 9.89 4.87 4.50
N ALA A 226 10.26 6.09 4.11
CA ALA A 226 9.81 6.71 2.88
C ALA A 226 10.27 5.94 1.63
N MET A 227 11.53 5.47 1.60
CA MET A 227 12.05 4.64 0.50
C MET A 227 11.31 3.30 0.41
N ILE A 228 11.07 2.64 1.53
CA ILE A 228 10.37 1.36 1.59
C ILE A 228 8.94 1.51 1.11
N ASN A 229 8.24 2.56 1.56
CA ASN A 229 6.87 2.85 1.13
C ASN A 229 6.80 3.08 -0.38
N LEU A 230 7.71 3.86 -0.94
CA LEU A 230 7.78 4.10 -2.39
C LEU A 230 8.07 2.81 -3.18
N ALA A 231 9.03 2.00 -2.71
CA ALA A 231 9.36 0.73 -3.35
C ALA A 231 8.18 -0.26 -3.30
N GLY A 232 7.49 -0.35 -2.17
CA GLY A 232 6.29 -1.18 -2.00
C GLY A 232 5.14 -0.74 -2.90
N LEU A 233 4.92 0.57 -3.05
CA LEU A 233 3.94 1.15 -3.97
C LEU A 233 4.27 0.80 -5.42
N TYR A 234 5.52 0.95 -5.85
CA TYR A 234 5.93 0.61 -7.20
C TYR A 234 5.81 -0.89 -7.49
N ALA A 235 6.19 -1.75 -6.53
CA ALA A 235 6.06 -3.18 -6.69
C ALA A 235 4.59 -3.62 -6.80
N SER A 236 3.71 -3.10 -5.93
CA SER A 236 2.28 -3.40 -5.98
C SER A 236 1.61 -2.83 -7.23
N ALA A 237 1.94 -1.60 -7.63
CA ALA A 237 1.42 -0.99 -8.85
C ALA A 237 1.89 -1.75 -10.11
N THR A 238 3.12 -2.27 -10.12
CA THR A 238 3.61 -3.16 -11.19
C THR A 238 2.79 -4.43 -11.28
N LEU A 239 2.55 -5.09 -10.14
CA LEU A 239 1.76 -6.32 -10.09
C LEU A 239 0.35 -6.11 -10.64
N PHE A 240 -0.38 -5.12 -10.12
CA PHE A 240 -1.76 -4.86 -10.53
C PHE A 240 -1.87 -4.29 -11.96
N GLY A 241 -0.94 -3.42 -12.37
CA GLY A 241 -0.88 -2.91 -13.74
C GLY A 241 -0.64 -4.01 -14.76
N PHE A 242 0.22 -4.99 -14.43
CA PHE A 242 0.47 -6.15 -15.28
C PHE A 242 -0.75 -7.07 -15.40
N VAL A 243 -1.44 -7.31 -14.29
CA VAL A 243 -2.71 -8.08 -14.29
C VAL A 243 -3.77 -7.39 -15.15
N TYR A 244 -3.89 -6.07 -15.05
CA TYR A 244 -4.79 -5.31 -15.90
C TYR A 244 -4.43 -5.48 -17.38
N LYS A 245 -3.18 -5.23 -17.76
CA LYS A 245 -2.71 -5.32 -19.15
C LYS A 245 -3.00 -6.69 -19.75
N THR A 246 -2.59 -7.77 -19.08
CA THR A 246 -2.80 -9.14 -19.58
C THR A 246 -4.28 -9.50 -19.72
N ARG A 247 -5.15 -8.97 -18.85
CA ARG A 247 -6.60 -9.22 -18.93
C ARG A 247 -7.31 -8.33 -19.96
N ALA A 248 -6.81 -7.13 -20.20
CA ALA A 248 -7.33 -6.25 -21.23
C ALA A 248 -7.01 -6.81 -22.64
N GLU A 249 -5.79 -7.35 -22.84
CA GLU A 249 -5.38 -7.95 -24.11
C GLU A 249 -6.13 -9.25 -24.44
N THR A 250 -6.62 -9.98 -23.44
CA THR A 250 -7.42 -11.21 -23.65
C THR A 250 -8.90 -10.95 -23.88
N LYS A 251 -9.35 -9.69 -23.83
CA LYS A 251 -10.74 -9.35 -24.13
C LYS A 251 -10.94 -9.42 -25.63
N PRO A 252 -11.88 -10.26 -26.16
CA PRO A 252 -12.17 -10.28 -27.59
C PRO A 252 -12.52 -8.86 -28.03
N ALA A 253 -12.01 -8.46 -29.18
CA ALA A 253 -12.40 -7.21 -29.82
C ALA A 253 -13.94 -7.12 -29.86
N PRO A 254 -14.52 -5.94 -29.58
CA PRO A 254 -15.97 -5.78 -29.80
C PRO A 254 -16.27 -6.26 -31.21
N MET A 255 -17.19 -7.22 -31.34
CA MET A 255 -17.68 -7.58 -32.66
C MET A 255 -18.25 -6.31 -33.27
N ASP A 256 -17.70 -5.91 -34.41
CA ASP A 256 -18.29 -4.83 -35.17
C ASP A 256 -19.79 -5.09 -35.32
N PRO A 257 -20.66 -4.09 -35.13
CA PRO A 257 -22.07 -4.28 -35.36
C PRO A 257 -22.25 -4.79 -36.81
N PRO A 258 -23.16 -5.77 -37.05
CA PRO A 258 -23.39 -6.27 -38.39
C PRO A 258 -23.69 -5.09 -39.28
N ALA A 259 -23.04 -5.06 -40.46
CA ALA A 259 -23.26 -4.03 -41.47
C ALA A 259 -24.77 -3.91 -41.74
N PRO A 260 -25.31 -2.69 -41.80
CA PRO A 260 -26.71 -2.51 -42.09
C PRO A 260 -27.04 -3.16 -43.45
N ALA A 261 -28.07 -4.02 -43.44
CA ALA A 261 -28.55 -4.74 -44.60
C ALA A 261 -29.19 -3.80 -45.63
#